data_c35cab64ff51f2a2b690f88bce2e7f83
#
_entry.id   c35cab64ff51f2a2b690f88bce2e7f83
#
_cell.length_a   1.000
_cell.length_b   1.000
_cell.length_c   1.000
_cell.angle_alpha   90.00
_cell.angle_beta   90.00
_cell.angle_gamma   90.00
#
_symmetry.space_group_name_H-M   'P 1'
#
loop_
_entity.id
_entity.type
_entity.pdbx_description
1 polymer ?
#
loop_
_entity_poly.entity_id
_entity_poly.type
_entity_poly.pdbx_seq_one_letter_code
_entity_poly.pdbx_strand_id
1 'polypeptide(L)'
;VDSFEAGQLLALAYPERIAMATNSFGGYRMANGQDVVLAQDDTMLANQWIVVASLYAAPNTKGTVFVAAPVHIDNVASQVASTRDNVSWDSRQGCVVMQREERIGKLTVGSRQLHNADNKQIIDIICKALRKDGLSMLTWDDKVQRLQRRVQAVATWHPDMNIPDISTEHLLDTASEWLPIYLTQGNHLLTTTSELKKLNLAEIVWNIIPYDQQQEIDRLAPTHITVPTGSRILIDYRQGAQAPIVSVRLQECFGMTTTPCVDDGRCPV
;
A
#
# COMPACT_ATOMS: atom_id res chain seq x y z
N VAL A 1 -22.35 -21.85 -42.73
CA VAL A 1 -21.75 -21.78 -41.38
C VAL A 1 -22.01 -20.38 -40.89
N ASP A 2 -22.66 -20.27 -39.74
CA ASP A 2 -22.88 -18.99 -39.12
C ASP A 2 -21.50 -18.38 -38.74
N SER A 3 -21.37 -17.07 -38.91
CA SER A 3 -20.12 -16.37 -38.59
C SER A 3 -19.71 -16.52 -37.12
N PHE A 4 -20.68 -16.60 -36.19
CA PHE A 4 -20.42 -16.86 -34.77
C PHE A 4 -19.99 -18.31 -34.51
N GLU A 5 -20.52 -19.28 -35.24
CA GLU A 5 -20.05 -20.69 -35.15
C GLU A 5 -18.61 -20.80 -35.62
N ALA A 6 -18.29 -20.14 -36.76
CA ALA A 6 -16.92 -20.10 -37.25
C ALA A 6 -15.96 -19.42 -36.23
N GLY A 7 -16.39 -18.32 -35.62
CA GLY A 7 -15.66 -17.63 -34.58
C GLY A 7 -15.43 -18.52 -33.34
N GLN A 8 -16.44 -19.26 -32.91
CA GLN A 8 -16.31 -20.18 -31.78
C GLN A 8 -15.30 -21.30 -32.05
N LEU A 9 -15.38 -21.94 -33.22
CA LEU A 9 -14.42 -22.98 -33.60
C LEU A 9 -12.99 -22.44 -33.68
N LEU A 10 -12.82 -21.24 -34.25
CA LEU A 10 -11.52 -20.59 -34.36
C LEU A 10 -10.96 -20.23 -32.98
N ALA A 11 -11.81 -19.74 -32.06
CA ALA A 11 -11.44 -19.40 -30.69
C ALA A 11 -10.98 -20.61 -29.90
N LEU A 12 -11.60 -21.74 -30.08
CA LEU A 12 -11.21 -23.00 -29.44
C LEU A 12 -9.90 -23.54 -29.99
N ALA A 13 -9.66 -23.36 -31.30
CA ALA A 13 -8.41 -23.82 -31.94
C ALA A 13 -7.21 -22.90 -31.67
N TYR A 14 -7.46 -21.59 -31.56
CA TYR A 14 -6.45 -20.54 -31.42
C TYR A 14 -6.85 -19.49 -30.38
N PRO A 15 -6.91 -19.85 -29.09
CA PRO A 15 -7.38 -18.93 -28.04
C PRO A 15 -6.52 -17.65 -27.92
N GLU A 16 -5.25 -17.71 -28.29
CA GLU A 16 -4.34 -16.56 -28.32
C GLU A 16 -4.74 -15.49 -29.35
N ARG A 17 -5.60 -15.83 -30.30
CA ARG A 17 -6.13 -14.93 -31.34
C ARG A 17 -7.48 -14.31 -31.01
N ILE A 18 -8.06 -14.64 -29.87
CA ILE A 18 -9.25 -13.95 -29.33
C ILE A 18 -8.85 -12.50 -29.04
N ALA A 19 -9.67 -11.54 -29.45
CA ALA A 19 -9.41 -10.13 -29.28
C ALA A 19 -10.62 -9.40 -28.73
N MET A 20 -10.36 -8.46 -27.81
CA MET A 20 -11.36 -7.61 -27.19
C MET A 20 -11.23 -6.18 -27.68
N ALA A 21 -12.35 -5.54 -27.96
CA ALA A 21 -12.40 -4.13 -28.33
C ALA A 21 -11.78 -3.25 -27.25
N THR A 22 -10.97 -2.26 -27.65
CA THR A 22 -10.38 -1.24 -26.80
C THR A 22 -11.17 0.06 -26.87
N ASN A 23 -10.78 1.07 -26.07
CA ASN A 23 -11.39 2.40 -26.12
C ASN A 23 -11.05 3.18 -27.41
N SER A 24 -10.12 2.69 -28.23
CA SER A 24 -9.79 3.29 -29.52
C SER A 24 -10.74 2.77 -30.60
N PHE A 25 -11.30 3.64 -31.42
CA PHE A 25 -12.16 3.24 -32.53
C PHE A 25 -11.45 2.24 -33.45
N GLY A 26 -12.09 1.09 -33.70
CA GLY A 26 -11.51 0.01 -34.50
C GLY A 26 -10.33 -0.73 -33.86
N GLY A 27 -9.92 -0.37 -32.66
CA GLY A 27 -8.83 -1.00 -31.93
C GLY A 27 -9.29 -2.22 -31.15
N TYR A 28 -8.48 -3.28 -31.21
CA TYR A 28 -8.66 -4.52 -30.44
C TYR A 28 -7.33 -4.94 -29.84
N ARG A 29 -7.41 -5.62 -28.69
CA ARG A 29 -6.26 -6.28 -28.07
C ARG A 29 -6.45 -7.77 -28.09
N MET A 30 -5.47 -8.50 -28.64
CA MET A 30 -5.47 -9.95 -28.70
C MET A 30 -5.02 -10.55 -27.37
N ALA A 31 -5.41 -11.81 -27.13
CA ALA A 31 -5.02 -12.56 -25.93
C ALA A 31 -3.51 -12.76 -25.78
N ASN A 32 -2.75 -12.76 -26.89
CA ASN A 32 -1.29 -12.76 -26.87
C ASN A 32 -0.67 -11.38 -26.45
N GLY A 33 -1.50 -10.34 -26.31
CA GLY A 33 -1.12 -8.99 -25.93
C GLY A 33 -0.84 -8.04 -27.09
N GLN A 34 -1.00 -8.47 -28.33
CA GLN A 34 -0.80 -7.64 -29.51
C GLN A 34 -2.02 -6.75 -29.75
N ASP A 35 -1.77 -5.46 -30.01
CA ASP A 35 -2.80 -4.53 -30.44
C ASP A 35 -3.00 -4.64 -31.96
N VAL A 36 -4.26 -4.69 -32.35
CA VAL A 36 -4.68 -4.80 -33.78
C VAL A 36 -5.77 -3.79 -34.09
N VAL A 37 -5.95 -3.49 -35.35
CA VAL A 37 -6.97 -2.55 -35.84
C VAL A 37 -7.77 -3.18 -36.99
N LEU A 38 -9.08 -2.92 -36.99
CA LEU A 38 -10.00 -3.19 -38.09
C LEU A 38 -10.12 -1.96 -38.99
N ALA A 39 -10.49 -2.16 -40.24
CA ALA A 39 -10.86 -1.06 -41.15
C ALA A 39 -12.07 -0.30 -40.60
N GLN A 40 -12.17 1.01 -40.94
CA GLN A 40 -13.20 1.89 -40.36
C GLN A 40 -14.64 1.53 -40.80
N ASP A 41 -14.78 0.81 -41.87
CA ASP A 41 -16.03 0.36 -42.47
C ASP A 41 -16.31 -1.13 -42.23
N ASP A 42 -15.52 -1.80 -41.39
CA ASP A 42 -15.66 -3.22 -41.11
C ASP A 42 -16.90 -3.48 -40.24
N THR A 43 -17.71 -4.45 -40.65
CA THR A 43 -18.91 -4.86 -39.93
C THR A 43 -18.61 -5.48 -38.56
N MET A 44 -17.38 -5.97 -38.33
CA MET A 44 -16.92 -6.52 -37.08
C MET A 44 -16.79 -5.49 -35.96
N LEU A 45 -16.74 -4.19 -36.29
CA LEU A 45 -16.66 -3.08 -35.32
C LEU A 45 -17.79 -3.06 -34.29
N ALA A 46 -18.94 -3.66 -34.64
CA ALA A 46 -20.09 -3.77 -33.72
C ALA A 46 -19.88 -4.82 -32.61
N ASN A 47 -18.84 -5.66 -32.73
CA ASN A 47 -18.63 -6.77 -31.80
C ASN A 47 -17.55 -6.42 -30.79
N GLN A 48 -17.85 -6.64 -29.51
CA GLN A 48 -16.86 -6.49 -28.43
C GLN A 48 -15.75 -7.55 -28.50
N TRP A 49 -16.10 -8.75 -28.96
CA TRP A 49 -15.21 -9.89 -29.04
C TRP A 49 -15.17 -10.43 -30.46
N ILE A 50 -13.96 -10.59 -30.95
CA ILE A 50 -13.68 -11.20 -32.26
C ILE A 50 -12.54 -12.21 -32.14
N VAL A 51 -12.42 -13.07 -33.14
CA VAL A 51 -11.25 -13.94 -33.31
C VAL A 51 -10.57 -13.58 -34.61
N VAL A 52 -9.28 -13.27 -34.54
CA VAL A 52 -8.50 -12.83 -35.70
C VAL A 52 -7.95 -14.05 -36.42
N ALA A 53 -8.43 -14.28 -37.65
CA ALA A 53 -7.97 -15.37 -38.50
C ALA A 53 -6.72 -14.98 -39.29
N SER A 54 -6.68 -13.74 -39.79
CA SER A 54 -5.55 -13.23 -40.57
C SER A 54 -5.25 -11.78 -40.23
N LEU A 55 -3.98 -11.47 -40.03
CA LEU A 55 -3.49 -10.12 -39.79
C LEU A 55 -2.12 -9.94 -40.41
N TYR A 56 -1.76 -8.67 -40.69
CA TYR A 56 -0.41 -8.26 -41.00
C TYR A 56 0.09 -7.28 -39.91
N ALA A 57 1.29 -7.51 -39.45
CA ALA A 57 1.92 -6.62 -38.47
C ALA A 57 3.38 -6.39 -38.91
N ALA A 58 3.74 -5.13 -39.12
CA ALA A 58 5.14 -4.73 -39.25
C ALA A 58 5.76 -4.63 -37.84
N PRO A 59 7.07 -4.78 -37.69
CA PRO A 59 7.76 -4.62 -36.40
C PRO A 59 7.40 -3.28 -35.75
N ASN A 60 7.04 -3.32 -34.46
CA ASN A 60 6.67 -2.16 -33.63
C ASN A 60 5.44 -1.37 -34.09
N THR A 61 4.53 -1.98 -34.86
CA THR A 61 3.26 -1.38 -35.27
C THR A 61 2.08 -2.19 -34.80
N LYS A 62 0.90 -1.54 -34.75
CA LYS A 62 -0.36 -2.26 -34.54
C LYS A 62 -0.62 -3.15 -35.75
N GLY A 63 -1.07 -4.38 -35.52
CA GLY A 63 -1.43 -5.28 -36.59
C GLY A 63 -2.71 -4.81 -37.32
N THR A 64 -2.75 -4.94 -38.63
CA THR A 64 -3.97 -4.71 -39.44
C THR A 64 -4.67 -6.05 -39.64
N VAL A 65 -5.94 -6.14 -39.23
CA VAL A 65 -6.75 -7.34 -39.37
C VAL A 65 -7.35 -7.39 -40.77
N PHE A 66 -7.20 -8.54 -41.45
CA PHE A 66 -7.80 -8.77 -42.77
C PHE A 66 -9.01 -9.73 -42.69
N VAL A 67 -8.95 -10.70 -41.77
CA VAL A 67 -10.05 -11.67 -41.60
C VAL A 67 -10.25 -11.89 -40.12
N ALA A 68 -11.47 -11.70 -39.68
CA ALA A 68 -11.92 -12.00 -38.34
C ALA A 68 -13.33 -12.58 -38.33
N ALA A 69 -13.72 -13.21 -37.24
CA ALA A 69 -15.06 -13.68 -37.01
C ALA A 69 -15.55 -13.22 -35.62
N PRO A 70 -16.82 -12.90 -35.45
CA PRO A 70 -17.37 -12.53 -34.16
C PRO A 70 -17.46 -13.78 -33.25
N VAL A 71 -17.35 -13.60 -31.95
CA VAL A 71 -17.44 -14.69 -30.98
C VAL A 71 -18.25 -14.26 -29.77
N HIS A 72 -19.13 -15.14 -29.29
CA HIS A 72 -19.74 -15.02 -27.97
C HIS A 72 -18.77 -15.58 -26.93
N ILE A 73 -18.10 -14.70 -26.21
CA ILE A 73 -17.02 -15.09 -25.30
C ILE A 73 -17.45 -16.07 -24.24
N ASP A 74 -18.68 -15.94 -23.72
CA ASP A 74 -19.22 -16.82 -22.69
C ASP A 74 -19.30 -18.30 -23.14
N ASN A 75 -19.47 -18.54 -24.46
CA ASN A 75 -19.56 -19.89 -25.02
C ASN A 75 -18.19 -20.60 -25.08
N VAL A 76 -17.11 -19.85 -25.09
CA VAL A 76 -15.73 -20.40 -25.20
C VAL A 76 -14.91 -20.24 -23.92
N ALA A 77 -15.25 -19.25 -23.10
CA ALA A 77 -14.48 -18.92 -21.88
C ALA A 77 -14.34 -20.12 -20.94
N SER A 78 -15.41 -20.90 -20.75
CA SER A 78 -15.38 -22.12 -19.90
C SER A 78 -14.37 -23.18 -20.33
N GLN A 79 -13.94 -23.17 -21.60
CA GLN A 79 -13.02 -24.14 -22.17
C GLN A 79 -11.59 -23.61 -22.31
N VAL A 80 -11.43 -22.29 -22.56
CA VAL A 80 -10.12 -21.69 -22.85
C VAL A 80 -9.62 -20.71 -21.80
N ALA A 81 -10.49 -20.21 -20.91
CA ALA A 81 -10.09 -19.30 -19.85
C ALA A 81 -9.44 -20.04 -18.68
N SER A 82 -8.43 -19.39 -18.10
CA SER A 82 -7.85 -19.77 -16.81
C SER A 82 -8.33 -18.83 -15.73
N THR A 83 -8.44 -19.32 -14.50
CA THR A 83 -8.76 -18.49 -13.34
C THR A 83 -7.50 -18.06 -12.62
N ARG A 84 -7.43 -16.78 -12.24
CA ARG A 84 -6.35 -16.21 -11.44
C ARG A 84 -6.92 -15.41 -10.29
N ASP A 85 -6.46 -15.73 -9.07
CA ASP A 85 -6.78 -14.92 -7.92
C ASP A 85 -5.84 -13.71 -7.87
N ASN A 86 -6.42 -12.53 -7.83
CA ASN A 86 -5.72 -11.26 -7.71
C ASN A 86 -6.08 -10.63 -6.38
N VAL A 87 -5.07 -10.42 -5.55
CA VAL A 87 -5.16 -9.71 -4.28
C VAL A 87 -4.25 -8.50 -4.36
N SER A 88 -4.79 -7.31 -4.18
CA SER A 88 -4.04 -6.06 -4.30
C SER A 88 -4.56 -5.00 -3.36
N TRP A 89 -3.75 -3.98 -3.09
CA TRP A 89 -4.18 -2.77 -2.39
C TRP A 89 -4.72 -1.76 -3.39
N ASP A 90 -5.95 -1.31 -3.20
CA ASP A 90 -6.53 -0.20 -3.96
C ASP A 90 -6.31 1.12 -3.20
N SER A 91 -5.38 1.95 -3.66
CA SER A 91 -5.05 3.24 -3.04
C SER A 91 -6.20 4.26 -3.10
N ARG A 92 -7.13 4.13 -4.05
CA ARG A 92 -8.26 5.05 -4.18
C ARG A 92 -9.37 4.71 -3.21
N GLN A 93 -9.66 3.42 -3.06
CA GLN A 93 -10.66 2.93 -2.12
C GLN A 93 -10.09 2.78 -0.70
N GLY A 94 -8.77 2.72 -0.57
CA GLY A 94 -8.09 2.52 0.70
C GLY A 94 -8.40 1.17 1.34
N CYS A 95 -8.39 0.10 0.53
CA CYS A 95 -8.68 -1.25 1.00
C CYS A 95 -7.97 -2.32 0.18
N VAL A 96 -7.88 -3.51 0.75
CA VAL A 96 -7.48 -4.71 0.01
C VAL A 96 -8.63 -5.16 -0.87
N VAL A 97 -8.34 -5.30 -2.17
CA VAL A 97 -9.29 -5.83 -3.16
C VAL A 97 -8.88 -7.27 -3.48
N MET A 98 -9.85 -8.17 -3.39
CA MET A 98 -9.69 -9.58 -3.67
C MET A 98 -10.64 -9.98 -4.78
N GLN A 99 -10.09 -10.40 -5.91
CA GLN A 99 -10.86 -10.76 -7.09
C GLN A 99 -10.35 -12.05 -7.68
N ARG A 100 -11.28 -12.89 -8.17
CA ARG A 100 -10.95 -13.99 -9.05
C ARG A 100 -11.25 -13.57 -10.47
N GLU A 101 -10.21 -13.51 -11.28
CA GLU A 101 -10.30 -13.14 -12.68
C GLU A 101 -10.31 -14.38 -13.55
N GLU A 102 -11.22 -14.39 -14.55
CA GLU A 102 -11.20 -15.31 -15.66
C GLU A 102 -10.39 -14.67 -16.79
N ARG A 103 -9.36 -15.30 -17.25
CA ARG A 103 -8.42 -14.75 -18.23
C ARG A 103 -8.23 -15.69 -19.40
N ILE A 104 -8.16 -15.11 -20.59
CA ILE A 104 -7.65 -15.76 -21.79
C ILE A 104 -6.36 -15.04 -22.18
N GLY A 105 -5.22 -15.68 -21.94
CA GLY A 105 -3.92 -15.03 -22.10
C GLY A 105 -3.83 -13.74 -21.27
N LYS A 106 -3.64 -12.61 -21.95
CA LYS A 106 -3.54 -11.27 -21.33
C LYS A 106 -4.87 -10.54 -21.20
N LEU A 107 -5.98 -11.12 -21.67
CA LEU A 107 -7.31 -10.53 -21.59
C LEU A 107 -8.05 -10.98 -20.33
N THR A 108 -8.73 -10.05 -19.65
CA THR A 108 -9.67 -10.35 -18.59
C THR A 108 -11.06 -10.47 -19.18
N VAL A 109 -11.66 -11.68 -19.06
CA VAL A 109 -12.98 -11.98 -19.61
C VAL A 109 -14.08 -11.71 -18.60
N GLY A 110 -13.79 -11.99 -17.33
CA GLY A 110 -14.71 -11.80 -16.21
C GLY A 110 -13.94 -11.62 -14.91
N SER A 111 -14.62 -11.06 -13.91
CA SER A 111 -14.09 -10.87 -12.58
C SER A 111 -15.19 -11.06 -11.55
N ARG A 112 -14.90 -11.77 -10.47
CA ARG A 112 -15.79 -11.93 -9.31
C ARG A 112 -15.06 -11.69 -8.02
N GLN A 113 -15.77 -11.20 -7.01
CA GLN A 113 -15.20 -10.99 -5.69
C GLN A 113 -14.79 -12.33 -5.06
N LEU A 114 -13.58 -12.38 -4.54
CA LEU A 114 -13.06 -13.50 -3.77
C LEU A 114 -13.25 -13.20 -2.28
N HIS A 115 -13.83 -14.14 -1.53
CA HIS A 115 -14.08 -13.95 -0.10
C HIS A 115 -13.00 -14.53 0.80
N ASN A 116 -12.20 -15.46 0.29
CA ASN A 116 -11.15 -16.13 1.04
C ASN A 116 -9.82 -16.00 0.29
N ALA A 117 -8.97 -15.09 0.73
CA ALA A 117 -7.57 -15.04 0.36
C ALA A 117 -6.70 -15.47 1.55
N ASP A 118 -5.47 -15.88 1.28
CA ASP A 118 -4.51 -16.20 2.33
C ASP A 118 -4.16 -14.94 3.14
N ASN A 119 -4.35 -15.02 4.46
CA ASN A 119 -4.07 -13.92 5.38
C ASN A 119 -2.62 -13.44 5.26
N LYS A 120 -1.67 -14.34 5.05
CA LYS A 120 -0.27 -13.99 4.85
C LYS A 120 -0.07 -13.12 3.61
N GLN A 121 -0.74 -13.48 2.51
CA GLN A 121 -0.69 -12.69 1.28
C GLN A 121 -1.28 -11.29 1.48
N ILE A 122 -2.39 -11.17 2.21
CA ILE A 122 -3.02 -9.88 2.51
C ILE A 122 -2.09 -9.01 3.36
N ILE A 123 -1.48 -9.57 4.40
CA ILE A 123 -0.51 -8.88 5.27
C ILE A 123 0.68 -8.35 4.45
N ASP A 124 1.25 -9.17 3.58
CA ASP A 124 2.37 -8.78 2.70
C ASP A 124 1.99 -7.62 1.76
N ILE A 125 0.76 -7.65 1.24
CA ILE A 125 0.24 -6.59 0.36
C ILE A 125 0.08 -5.27 1.13
N ILE A 126 -0.48 -5.31 2.34
CA ILE A 126 -0.63 -4.12 3.20
C ILE A 126 0.74 -3.53 3.53
N CYS A 127 1.70 -4.36 3.95
CA CYS A 127 3.05 -3.91 4.26
C CYS A 127 3.77 -3.29 3.05
N LYS A 128 3.57 -3.83 1.86
CA LYS A 128 4.12 -3.26 0.61
C LYS A 128 3.43 -1.95 0.23
N ALA A 129 2.12 -1.84 0.46
CA ALA A 129 1.36 -0.63 0.18
C ALA A 129 1.81 0.55 1.06
N LEU A 130 2.25 0.28 2.30
CA LEU A 130 2.74 1.30 3.22
C LEU A 130 3.94 2.09 2.69
N ARG A 131 4.81 1.50 1.89
CA ARG A 131 5.93 2.24 1.28
C ARG A 131 5.46 3.40 0.40
N LYS A 132 4.31 3.25 -0.24
CA LYS A 132 3.75 4.27 -1.14
C LYS A 132 2.71 5.14 -0.46
N ASP A 133 1.79 4.52 0.27
CA ASP A 133 0.57 5.15 0.76
C ASP A 133 0.55 5.27 2.30
N GLY A 134 1.63 4.91 2.99
CA GLY A 134 1.66 4.73 4.44
C GLY A 134 1.31 5.97 5.25
N LEU A 135 1.61 7.18 4.73
CA LEU A 135 1.21 8.42 5.39
C LEU A 135 -0.31 8.61 5.43
N SER A 136 -1.03 8.06 4.47
CA SER A 136 -2.50 8.09 4.42
C SER A 136 -3.16 6.87 5.05
N MET A 137 -2.42 5.77 5.21
CA MET A 137 -2.93 4.50 5.73
C MET A 137 -2.94 4.42 7.26
N LEU A 138 -2.00 5.07 7.93
CA LEU A 138 -1.83 5.09 9.38
C LEU A 138 -2.01 6.50 9.93
N THR A 139 -2.24 6.62 11.25
CA THR A 139 -2.38 7.91 11.93
C THR A 139 -1.04 8.38 12.46
N TRP A 140 -0.38 9.27 11.70
CA TRP A 140 0.87 9.95 12.06
C TRP A 140 0.59 11.25 12.80
N ASP A 141 0.06 11.14 14.01
CA ASP A 141 -0.33 12.28 14.83
C ASP A 141 0.85 12.92 15.59
N ASP A 142 0.56 13.98 16.34
CA ASP A 142 1.55 14.66 17.18
C ASP A 142 2.20 13.73 18.21
N LYS A 143 1.51 12.69 18.68
CA LYS A 143 2.06 11.76 19.66
C LYS A 143 3.19 10.94 19.06
N VAL A 144 3.00 10.45 17.83
CA VAL A 144 4.04 9.73 17.07
C VAL A 144 5.22 10.66 16.82
N GLN A 145 4.98 11.87 16.34
CA GLN A 145 6.04 12.83 16.04
C GLN A 145 6.85 13.22 17.27
N ARG A 146 6.20 13.46 18.41
CA ARG A 146 6.88 13.74 19.69
C ARG A 146 7.72 12.57 20.15
N LEU A 147 7.19 11.36 20.03
CA LEU A 147 7.94 10.13 20.34
C LEU A 147 9.19 10.02 19.48
N GLN A 148 9.07 10.20 18.17
CA GLN A 148 10.18 10.15 17.23
C GLN A 148 11.28 11.17 17.59
N ARG A 149 10.90 12.42 17.86
CA ARG A 149 11.86 13.48 18.24
C ARG A 149 12.55 13.17 19.56
N ARG A 150 11.83 12.68 20.55
CA ARG A 150 12.35 12.29 21.86
C ARG A 150 13.38 11.17 21.74
N VAL A 151 13.05 10.11 21.03
CA VAL A 151 13.96 8.98 20.79
C VAL A 151 15.17 9.41 19.97
N GLN A 152 14.96 10.23 18.94
CA GLN A 152 16.03 10.80 18.13
C GLN A 152 17.02 11.65 18.96
N ALA A 153 16.51 12.41 19.93
CA ALA A 153 17.37 13.19 20.85
C ALA A 153 18.30 12.26 21.63
N VAL A 154 17.78 11.20 22.25
CA VAL A 154 18.60 10.24 23.00
C VAL A 154 19.57 9.51 22.08
N ALA A 155 19.14 9.09 20.89
CA ALA A 155 20.02 8.44 19.91
C ALA A 155 21.16 9.36 19.47
N THR A 156 20.94 10.68 19.41
CA THR A 156 21.97 11.67 19.08
C THR A 156 22.93 11.90 20.24
N TRP A 157 22.42 11.97 21.48
CA TRP A 157 23.25 12.16 22.67
C TRP A 157 24.10 10.91 23.01
N HIS A 158 23.54 9.72 22.75
CA HIS A 158 24.12 8.42 23.12
C HIS A 158 24.12 7.47 21.92
N PRO A 159 24.95 7.72 20.90
CA PRO A 159 25.02 6.87 19.71
C PRO A 159 25.47 5.44 19.99
N ASP A 160 26.19 5.22 21.09
CA ASP A 160 26.64 3.92 21.58
C ASP A 160 25.49 3.02 22.05
N MET A 161 24.33 3.58 22.39
CA MET A 161 23.15 2.80 22.77
C MET A 161 22.55 2.01 21.59
N ASN A 162 22.86 2.36 20.35
CA ASN A 162 22.33 1.71 19.15
C ASN A 162 20.79 1.59 19.16
N ILE A 163 20.10 2.68 19.52
CA ILE A 163 18.64 2.72 19.56
C ILE A 163 18.10 2.50 18.15
N PRO A 164 17.07 1.65 17.97
CA PRO A 164 16.45 1.43 16.67
C PRO A 164 15.98 2.74 16.03
N ASP A 165 16.17 2.86 14.72
CA ASP A 165 15.64 3.98 13.96
C ASP A 165 14.11 3.86 13.84
N ILE A 166 13.40 4.83 14.41
CA ILE A 166 11.95 4.94 14.35
C ILE A 166 11.48 6.14 13.52
N SER A 167 12.33 6.63 12.61
CA SER A 167 11.93 7.64 11.64
C SER A 167 10.78 7.14 10.76
N THR A 168 9.96 8.05 10.29
CA THR A 168 8.81 7.70 9.43
C THR A 168 9.25 6.94 8.19
N GLU A 169 10.34 7.36 7.55
CA GLU A 169 10.89 6.70 6.37
C GLU A 169 11.30 5.25 6.67
N HIS A 170 12.08 5.04 7.75
CA HIS A 170 12.50 3.71 8.15
C HIS A 170 11.33 2.79 8.52
N LEU A 171 10.35 3.31 9.23
CA LEU A 171 9.15 2.55 9.61
C LEU A 171 8.33 2.12 8.39
N LEU A 172 8.20 2.98 7.38
CA LEU A 172 7.49 2.65 6.14
C LEU A 172 8.25 1.58 5.33
N ASP A 173 9.56 1.65 5.29
CA ASP A 173 10.40 0.69 4.57
C ASP A 173 10.46 -0.69 5.25
N THR A 174 10.39 -0.72 6.57
CA THR A 174 10.49 -1.94 7.39
C THR A 174 9.14 -2.43 7.92
N ALA A 175 8.04 -1.97 7.34
CA ALA A 175 6.68 -2.29 7.82
C ALA A 175 6.41 -3.79 7.98
N SER A 176 7.01 -4.63 7.13
CA SER A 176 6.90 -6.09 7.22
C SER A 176 7.51 -6.71 8.47
N GLU A 177 8.35 -5.98 9.21
CA GLU A 177 9.03 -6.47 10.41
C GLU A 177 8.23 -6.22 11.68
N TRP A 178 7.48 -5.12 11.73
CA TRP A 178 6.79 -4.69 12.96
C TRP A 178 5.26 -4.66 12.88
N LEU A 179 4.67 -4.41 11.70
CA LEU A 179 3.23 -4.22 11.56
C LEU A 179 2.41 -5.53 11.60
N PRO A 180 2.86 -6.67 11.06
CA PRO A 180 2.04 -7.88 10.88
C PRO A 180 1.31 -8.34 12.13
N ILE A 181 1.95 -8.27 13.30
CA ILE A 181 1.37 -8.72 14.58
C ILE A 181 0.16 -7.88 15.01
N TYR A 182 0.03 -6.64 14.53
CA TYR A 182 -1.05 -5.72 14.86
C TYR A 182 -2.19 -5.74 13.84
N LEU A 183 -2.00 -6.39 12.67
CA LEU A 183 -3.00 -6.45 11.61
C LEU A 183 -4.13 -7.44 11.89
N THR A 184 -3.92 -8.39 12.82
CA THR A 184 -4.94 -9.36 13.22
C THR A 184 -5.44 -9.04 14.63
N GLN A 185 -6.74 -8.79 14.76
CA GLN A 185 -7.40 -8.54 16.02
C GLN A 185 -8.42 -9.65 16.28
N GLY A 186 -8.04 -10.60 17.14
CA GLY A 186 -8.80 -11.84 17.31
C GLY A 186 -8.85 -12.65 16.01
N ASN A 187 -10.04 -12.87 15.48
CA ASN A 187 -10.24 -13.55 14.19
C ASN A 187 -10.40 -12.60 13.00
N HIS A 188 -10.28 -11.29 13.22
CA HIS A 188 -10.47 -10.28 12.20
C HIS A 188 -9.11 -9.74 11.70
N LEU A 189 -8.91 -9.77 10.39
CA LEU A 189 -7.77 -9.17 9.71
C LEU A 189 -8.17 -7.78 9.22
N LEU A 190 -7.37 -6.76 9.57
CA LEU A 190 -7.57 -5.39 9.11
C LEU A 190 -7.23 -5.30 7.62
N THR A 191 -8.16 -4.80 6.81
CA THR A 191 -8.03 -4.74 5.34
C THR A 191 -8.33 -3.37 4.75
N THR A 192 -8.72 -2.41 5.60
CA THR A 192 -9.10 -1.06 5.16
C THR A 192 -8.29 0.02 5.87
N THR A 193 -8.09 1.16 5.20
CA THR A 193 -7.47 2.35 5.80
C THR A 193 -8.22 2.81 7.06
N SER A 194 -9.56 2.73 7.05
CA SER A 194 -10.39 3.11 8.20
C SER A 194 -10.08 2.28 9.45
N GLU A 195 -9.80 0.99 9.27
CA GLU A 195 -9.39 0.10 10.36
C GLU A 195 -7.94 0.35 10.79
N LEU A 196 -7.03 0.48 9.83
CA LEU A 196 -5.61 0.73 10.08
C LEU A 196 -5.36 2.02 10.86
N LYS A 197 -6.15 3.07 10.58
CA LYS A 197 -6.07 4.36 11.30
C LYS A 197 -6.51 4.29 12.77
N LYS A 198 -7.20 3.22 13.17
CA LYS A 198 -7.57 3.00 14.58
C LYS A 198 -6.44 2.41 15.42
N LEU A 199 -5.37 1.93 14.78
CA LEU A 199 -4.20 1.44 15.49
C LEU A 199 -3.54 2.59 16.26
N ASN A 200 -3.15 2.31 17.52
CA ASN A 200 -2.36 3.25 18.33
C ASN A 200 -0.90 3.22 17.87
N LEU A 201 -0.60 3.97 16.82
CA LEU A 201 0.72 3.93 16.18
C LEU A 201 1.84 4.36 17.14
N ALA A 202 1.59 5.32 18.03
CA ALA A 202 2.59 5.75 19.01
C ALA A 202 3.01 4.61 19.95
N GLU A 203 2.05 3.82 20.44
CA GLU A 203 2.33 2.66 21.26
C GLU A 203 3.04 1.55 20.49
N ILE A 204 2.61 1.28 19.27
CA ILE A 204 3.23 0.29 18.38
C ILE A 204 4.70 0.66 18.14
N VAL A 205 4.97 1.91 17.79
CA VAL A 205 6.33 2.41 17.52
C VAL A 205 7.20 2.36 18.79
N TRP A 206 6.63 2.70 19.96
CA TRP A 206 7.33 2.57 21.23
C TRP A 206 7.73 1.11 21.52
N ASN A 207 6.86 0.16 21.21
CA ASN A 207 7.12 -1.26 21.41
C ASN A 207 8.20 -1.87 20.47
N ILE A 208 8.61 -1.15 19.42
CA ILE A 208 9.76 -1.55 18.58
C ILE A 208 11.06 -1.43 19.36
N ILE A 209 11.13 -0.49 20.31
CA ILE A 209 12.31 -0.25 21.11
C ILE A 209 12.41 -1.30 22.23
N PRO A 210 13.56 -1.97 22.43
CA PRO A 210 13.77 -2.91 23.51
C PRO A 210 13.46 -2.30 24.90
N TYR A 211 12.90 -3.08 25.78
CA TYR A 211 12.42 -2.61 27.09
C TYR A 211 13.50 -1.93 27.96
N ASP A 212 14.70 -2.47 27.98
CA ASP A 212 15.87 -1.87 28.65
C ASP A 212 16.20 -0.48 28.08
N GLN A 213 16.17 -0.33 26.77
CA GLN A 213 16.34 0.97 26.12
C GLN A 213 15.19 1.93 26.36
N GLN A 214 13.94 1.43 26.45
CA GLN A 214 12.79 2.26 26.83
C GLN A 214 12.99 2.89 28.21
N GLN A 215 13.47 2.13 29.18
CA GLN A 215 13.76 2.63 30.54
C GLN A 215 14.86 3.71 30.52
N GLU A 216 15.92 3.49 29.74
CA GLU A 216 16.98 4.49 29.61
C GLU A 216 16.50 5.76 28.88
N ILE A 217 15.67 5.64 27.87
CA ILE A 217 15.05 6.78 27.20
C ILE A 217 14.15 7.56 28.15
N ASP A 218 13.35 6.87 28.97
CA ASP A 218 12.50 7.52 29.97
C ASP A 218 13.31 8.26 31.03
N ARG A 219 14.47 7.76 31.40
CA ARG A 219 15.39 8.37 32.35
C ARG A 219 16.13 9.59 31.74
N LEU A 220 16.69 9.43 30.55
CA LEU A 220 17.51 10.46 29.88
C LEU A 220 16.64 11.58 29.28
N ALA A 221 15.49 11.24 28.72
CA ALA A 221 14.58 12.14 28.06
C ALA A 221 13.15 11.97 28.60
N PRO A 222 12.84 12.42 29.81
CA PRO A 222 11.48 12.33 30.37
C PRO A 222 10.50 13.14 29.51
N THR A 223 9.23 12.72 29.49
CA THR A 223 8.19 13.42 28.72
C THR A 223 7.79 14.75 29.32
N HIS A 224 7.92 14.91 30.64
CA HIS A 224 7.50 16.08 31.39
C HIS A 224 8.52 16.46 32.44
N ILE A 225 8.55 17.74 32.81
CA ILE A 225 9.17 18.22 34.05
C ILE A 225 8.07 18.65 35.04
N THR A 226 8.40 18.58 36.35
CA THR A 226 7.55 19.14 37.39
C THR A 226 8.14 20.48 37.83
N VAL A 227 7.37 21.54 37.72
CA VAL A 227 7.74 22.89 38.14
C VAL A 227 7.40 23.12 39.63
N PRO A 228 7.93 24.19 40.30
CA PRO A 228 7.72 24.41 41.74
C PRO A 228 6.26 24.46 42.20
N THR A 229 5.34 24.85 41.33
CA THR A 229 3.90 24.84 41.62
C THR A 229 3.28 23.43 41.66
N GLY A 230 4.05 22.38 41.30
CA GLY A 230 3.58 21.01 41.18
C GLY A 230 2.97 20.67 39.81
N SER A 231 2.87 21.62 38.89
CA SER A 231 2.38 21.38 37.53
C SER A 231 3.37 20.53 36.73
N ARG A 232 2.86 19.57 35.96
CA ARG A 232 3.63 18.77 35.01
C ARG A 232 3.59 19.42 33.65
N ILE A 233 4.73 19.88 33.16
CA ILE A 233 4.86 20.56 31.87
C ILE A 233 5.52 19.64 30.86
N LEU A 234 4.93 19.53 29.66
CA LEU A 234 5.45 18.72 28.59
C LEU A 234 6.78 19.31 28.06
N ILE A 235 7.76 18.43 27.85
CA ILE A 235 9.03 18.80 27.21
C ILE A 235 8.86 18.60 25.70
N ASP A 236 9.18 19.62 24.91
CA ASP A 236 9.24 19.54 23.46
C ASP A 236 10.68 19.25 23.02
N TYR A 237 10.94 18.01 22.63
CA TYR A 237 12.19 17.59 22.02
C TYR A 237 12.19 18.00 20.56
N ARG A 238 13.03 18.96 20.20
CA ARG A 238 13.10 19.50 18.86
C ARG A 238 13.81 18.54 17.90
N GLN A 239 13.58 18.76 16.62
CA GLN A 239 14.26 18.03 15.57
C GLN A 239 15.77 18.35 15.55
N GLY A 240 16.59 17.32 15.44
CA GLY A 240 18.05 17.44 15.44
C GLY A 240 18.66 17.62 16.84
N ALA A 241 19.87 18.18 16.89
CA ALA A 241 20.65 18.38 18.13
C ALA A 241 20.27 19.65 18.91
N GLN A 242 19.10 20.24 18.65
CA GLN A 242 18.65 21.43 19.36
C GLN A 242 18.20 21.10 20.78
N ALA A 243 18.48 21.99 21.72
CA ALA A 243 18.02 21.85 23.09
C ALA A 243 16.49 21.74 23.16
N PRO A 244 15.96 20.85 24.02
CA PRO A 244 14.53 20.76 24.25
C PRO A 244 13.98 22.03 24.85
N ILE A 245 12.67 22.25 24.71
CA ILE A 245 11.98 23.45 25.21
C ILE A 245 10.84 23.05 26.12
N VAL A 246 10.66 23.87 27.17
CA VAL A 246 9.47 23.85 28.01
C VAL A 246 8.76 25.19 27.90
N SER A 247 7.49 25.17 27.51
CA SER A 247 6.65 26.36 27.49
C SER A 247 5.85 26.43 28.78
N VAL A 248 6.22 27.37 29.65
CA VAL A 248 5.65 27.53 31.00
C VAL A 248 5.35 28.99 31.31
N ARG A 249 4.33 29.23 32.10
CA ARG A 249 4.03 30.59 32.56
C ARG A 249 5.05 30.99 33.61
N LEU A 250 5.51 32.25 33.58
CA LEU A 250 6.50 32.80 34.51
C LEU A 250 6.15 32.53 35.99
N GLN A 251 4.88 32.62 36.33
CA GLN A 251 4.37 32.41 37.69
C GLN A 251 4.62 30.98 38.19
N GLU A 252 4.65 29.99 37.31
CA GLU A 252 4.91 28.59 37.65
C GLU A 252 6.39 28.32 37.91
N CYS A 253 7.27 29.25 37.47
CA CYS A 253 8.73 29.16 37.70
C CYS A 253 9.19 29.82 39.01
N PHE A 254 8.29 30.49 39.76
CA PHE A 254 8.68 31.09 41.02
C PHE A 254 9.16 30.03 42.01
N GLY A 255 10.37 30.24 42.54
CA GLY A 255 11.04 29.29 43.41
C GLY A 255 11.97 28.32 42.66
N MET A 256 12.08 28.40 41.34
CA MET A 256 13.07 27.66 40.57
C MET A 256 14.43 28.32 40.71
N THR A 257 15.35 27.65 41.35
CA THR A 257 16.71 28.15 41.62
C THR A 257 17.75 27.66 40.62
N THR A 258 17.42 26.64 39.84
CA THR A 258 18.30 26.03 38.85
C THR A 258 17.56 25.82 37.52
N THR A 259 18.30 25.90 36.43
CA THR A 259 17.76 25.55 35.10
C THR A 259 17.43 24.06 35.06
N PRO A 260 16.23 23.68 34.64
CA PRO A 260 15.90 22.26 34.44
C PRO A 260 16.81 21.65 33.36
N CYS A 261 17.24 20.44 33.61
CA CYS A 261 18.08 19.70 32.65
C CYS A 261 17.52 18.30 32.44
N VAL A 262 17.78 17.78 31.25
CA VAL A 262 17.60 16.37 30.87
C VAL A 262 18.95 15.76 30.56
N ASP A 263 19.01 14.50 30.13
CA ASP A 263 20.24 13.80 29.79
C ASP A 263 21.24 13.80 30.99
N ASP A 264 20.78 13.36 32.16
CA ASP A 264 21.61 13.35 33.41
C ASP A 264 22.24 14.71 33.72
N GLY A 265 21.51 15.79 33.46
CA GLY A 265 21.98 17.16 33.75
C GLY A 265 22.86 17.78 32.67
N ARG A 266 23.11 17.11 31.56
CA ARG A 266 24.00 17.59 30.50
C ARG A 266 23.32 18.54 29.52
N CYS A 267 21.97 18.40 29.36
CA CYS A 267 21.19 19.19 28.40
C CYS A 267 20.20 20.09 29.14
N PRO A 268 20.37 21.40 29.15
CA PRO A 268 19.41 22.34 29.71
C PRO A 268 18.15 22.39 28.83
N VAL A 269 17.02 22.65 29.48
CA VAL A 269 15.70 22.74 28.83
C VAL A 269 15.21 24.17 28.83
#